data_fa8c65d81e0dcbec15a79c628d9929b4
#
_entry.id   fa8c65d81e0dcbec15a79c628d9929b4
#
_cell.length_a   1.000
_cell.length_b   1.000
_cell.length_c   1.000
_cell.angle_alpha   90.00
_cell.angle_beta   90.00
_cell.angle_gamma   90.00
#
_symmetry.space_group_name_H-M   'P 1'
#
loop_
_entity.id
_entity.type
_entity.pdbx_description
1 polymer ?
#
loop_
_entity_poly.entity_id
_entity_poly.type
_entity_poly.pdbx_seq_one_letter_code
_entity_poly.pdbx_strand_id
1 'polypeptide(L)'
;MISSSVKFLLNDKLIVINNPDPNQTILNYIRTELKKTGTKEGCSEGGCGACTIVLGELVDNKIIYKAINSCISFVPSLNGKQLLIVEDLVSKDGKLHPVQDAMVKFHGSQCGFCTPGFVMALFSMFKNNKNLNNELITDSISGNLCRCTGYRPIIDAAKSLDKKNRNDQFSNCLLYTSDAADD
;
A
#
# COMPACT_ATOMS: atom_id res chain seq x y z
N MET A 1 -9.99 -27.18 -20.20
CA MET A 1 -9.03 -26.13 -19.85
C MET A 1 -9.50 -25.55 -18.52
N ILE A 2 -8.70 -25.65 -17.45
CA ILE A 2 -9.04 -25.03 -16.17
C ILE A 2 -8.85 -23.53 -16.41
N SER A 3 -9.96 -22.78 -16.42
CA SER A 3 -9.91 -21.31 -16.50
C SER A 3 -9.26 -20.80 -15.21
N SER A 4 -8.03 -20.34 -15.30
CA SER A 4 -7.38 -19.68 -14.17
C SER A 4 -7.89 -18.25 -14.10
N SER A 5 -8.58 -17.90 -13.03
CA SER A 5 -8.95 -16.52 -12.74
C SER A 5 -8.27 -16.04 -11.46
N VAL A 6 -7.91 -14.76 -11.41
CA VAL A 6 -7.42 -14.08 -10.23
C VAL A 6 -8.51 -13.16 -9.74
N LYS A 7 -8.95 -13.37 -8.50
CA LYS A 7 -9.97 -12.55 -7.84
C LYS A 7 -9.34 -11.81 -6.68
N PHE A 8 -9.47 -10.51 -6.61
CA PHE A 8 -8.95 -9.67 -5.53
C PHE A 8 -9.78 -8.41 -5.34
N LEU A 9 -9.63 -7.75 -4.20
CA LEU A 9 -10.24 -6.45 -3.97
C LEU A 9 -9.25 -5.35 -4.36
N LEU A 10 -9.66 -4.45 -5.25
CA LEU A 10 -8.99 -3.16 -5.42
C LEU A 10 -9.70 -2.14 -4.53
N ASN A 11 -9.08 -1.77 -3.42
CA ASN A 11 -9.73 -1.06 -2.33
C ASN A 11 -10.99 -1.81 -1.83
N ASP A 12 -12.19 -1.37 -2.19
CA ASP A 12 -13.49 -1.97 -1.84
C ASP A 12 -14.21 -2.64 -3.03
N LYS A 13 -13.56 -2.74 -4.21
CA LYS A 13 -14.15 -3.28 -5.44
C LYS A 13 -13.56 -4.63 -5.79
N LEU A 14 -14.43 -5.62 -6.00
CA LEU A 14 -13.99 -6.92 -6.52
C LEU A 14 -13.54 -6.79 -7.98
N ILE A 15 -12.32 -7.24 -8.24
CA ILE A 15 -11.74 -7.35 -9.58
C ILE A 15 -11.54 -8.83 -9.89
N VAL A 16 -11.97 -9.22 -11.10
CA VAL A 16 -11.76 -10.58 -11.64
C VAL A 16 -10.98 -10.46 -12.93
N ILE A 17 -9.81 -11.06 -12.98
CA ILE A 17 -8.98 -11.15 -14.18
C ILE A 17 -9.01 -12.59 -14.67
N ASN A 18 -9.62 -12.83 -15.82
CA ASN A 18 -9.63 -14.15 -16.47
C ASN A 18 -8.36 -14.33 -17.29
N ASN A 19 -7.71 -15.48 -17.13
CA ASN A 19 -6.45 -15.83 -17.79
C ASN A 19 -5.37 -14.74 -17.66
N PRO A 20 -4.98 -14.36 -16.43
CA PRO A 20 -3.95 -13.34 -16.22
C PRO A 20 -2.62 -13.76 -16.83
N ASP A 21 -1.87 -12.81 -17.37
CA ASP A 21 -0.48 -13.06 -17.74
C ASP A 21 0.33 -13.36 -16.47
N PRO A 22 0.93 -14.56 -16.34
CA PRO A 22 1.68 -14.94 -15.14
C PRO A 22 2.90 -14.06 -14.89
N ASN A 23 3.42 -13.37 -15.92
CA ASN A 23 4.60 -12.52 -15.86
C ASN A 23 4.25 -11.03 -15.71
N GLN A 24 2.97 -10.66 -15.76
CA GLN A 24 2.56 -9.28 -15.55
C GLN A 24 2.85 -8.84 -14.10
N THR A 25 3.69 -7.83 -13.92
CA THR A 25 3.91 -7.25 -12.59
C THR A 25 2.70 -6.44 -12.13
N ILE A 26 2.49 -6.39 -10.81
CA ILE A 26 1.42 -5.58 -10.22
C ILE A 26 1.63 -4.10 -10.57
N LEU A 27 2.89 -3.63 -10.63
CA LEU A 27 3.19 -2.26 -11.03
C LEU A 27 2.70 -1.95 -12.44
N ASN A 28 3.01 -2.82 -13.42
CA ASN A 28 2.55 -2.64 -14.78
C ASN A 28 1.01 -2.64 -14.84
N TYR A 29 0.36 -3.61 -14.20
CA TYR A 29 -1.10 -3.67 -14.13
C TYR A 29 -1.72 -2.37 -13.59
N ILE A 30 -1.23 -1.87 -12.45
CA ILE A 30 -1.72 -0.61 -11.85
C ILE A 30 -1.57 0.56 -12.82
N ARG A 31 -0.40 0.67 -13.47
CA ARG A 31 -0.07 1.85 -14.30
C ARG A 31 -0.66 1.78 -15.70
N THR A 32 -0.71 0.60 -16.32
CA THR A 32 -1.14 0.43 -17.72
C THR A 32 -2.61 0.05 -17.87
N GLU A 33 -3.14 -0.83 -16.99
CA GLU A 33 -4.53 -1.29 -17.07
C GLU A 33 -5.45 -0.38 -16.25
N LEU A 34 -5.11 -0.16 -14.97
CA LEU A 34 -5.91 0.68 -14.09
C LEU A 34 -5.71 2.19 -14.32
N LYS A 35 -4.67 2.57 -15.10
CA LYS A 35 -4.29 3.98 -15.35
C LYS A 35 -4.02 4.78 -14.06
N LYS A 36 -3.65 4.12 -12.98
CA LYS A 36 -3.28 4.72 -11.68
C LYS A 36 -1.77 4.95 -11.64
N THR A 37 -1.34 6.20 -11.69
CA THR A 37 0.08 6.56 -11.84
C THR A 37 0.72 7.13 -10.57
N GLY A 38 0.00 7.14 -9.45
CA GLY A 38 0.51 7.53 -8.13
C GLY A 38 1.65 6.62 -7.69
N THR A 39 1.50 5.31 -7.83
CA THR A 39 2.60 4.35 -7.62
C THR A 39 3.68 4.55 -8.68
N LYS A 40 4.93 4.76 -8.25
CA LYS A 40 6.05 5.14 -9.14
C LYS A 40 6.95 3.96 -9.47
N GLU A 41 7.59 4.03 -10.63
CA GLU A 41 8.63 3.10 -11.06
C GLU A 41 10.00 3.77 -11.00
N GLY A 42 10.87 3.30 -10.10
CA GLY A 42 12.22 3.87 -9.94
C GLY A 42 13.31 2.92 -10.46
N CYS A 43 13.47 1.77 -9.82
CA CYS A 43 14.55 0.82 -10.13
C CYS A 43 14.10 -0.42 -10.91
N SER A 44 12.81 -0.78 -10.84
CA SER A 44 12.22 -2.01 -11.43
C SER A 44 12.84 -3.34 -10.96
N GLU A 45 13.57 -3.31 -9.83
CA GLU A 45 14.31 -4.46 -9.26
C GLU A 45 14.05 -4.68 -7.76
N GLY A 46 13.06 -3.98 -7.18
CA GLY A 46 12.70 -4.13 -5.77
C GLY A 46 13.59 -3.36 -4.78
N GLY A 47 14.57 -2.55 -5.24
CA GLY A 47 15.58 -1.93 -4.37
C GLY A 47 15.23 -0.54 -3.85
N CYS A 48 14.40 0.26 -4.53
CA CYS A 48 14.20 1.67 -4.18
C CYS A 48 12.90 1.99 -3.41
N GLY A 49 11.91 1.11 -3.42
CA GLY A 49 10.63 1.28 -2.75
C GLY A 49 9.69 2.33 -3.34
N ALA A 50 10.01 2.97 -4.48
CA ALA A 50 9.10 3.92 -5.13
C ALA A 50 7.78 3.28 -5.59
N CYS A 51 7.79 1.97 -5.83
CA CYS A 51 6.66 1.16 -6.24
C CYS A 51 5.91 0.48 -5.07
N THR A 52 6.19 0.84 -3.83
CA THR A 52 5.54 0.22 -2.67
C THR A 52 4.02 0.40 -2.74
N ILE A 53 3.32 -0.73 -2.59
CA ILE A 53 1.88 -0.85 -2.43
C ILE A 53 1.58 -1.61 -1.14
N VAL A 54 0.32 -1.73 -0.75
CA VAL A 54 -0.06 -2.53 0.40
C VAL A 54 -1.04 -3.61 0.00
N LEU A 55 -0.79 -4.82 0.48
CA LEU A 55 -1.73 -5.94 0.43
C LEU A 55 -2.37 -6.14 1.79
N GLY A 56 -3.70 -6.18 1.83
CA GLY A 56 -4.48 -6.65 2.96
C GLY A 56 -4.69 -8.16 2.83
N GLU A 57 -4.34 -8.90 3.87
CA GLU A 57 -4.55 -10.35 3.96
C GLU A 57 -5.34 -10.67 5.23
N LEU A 58 -6.32 -11.56 5.13
CA LEU A 58 -7.05 -12.04 6.30
C LEU A 58 -6.24 -13.14 6.98
N VAL A 59 -5.85 -12.88 8.23
CA VAL A 59 -5.13 -13.84 9.09
C VAL A 59 -5.83 -13.84 10.45
N ASP A 60 -6.29 -15.00 10.89
CA ASP A 60 -6.97 -15.16 12.19
C ASP A 60 -8.09 -14.14 12.43
N ASN A 61 -8.96 -13.93 11.46
CA ASN A 61 -10.07 -12.96 11.47
C ASN A 61 -9.63 -11.50 11.65
N LYS A 62 -8.39 -11.19 11.29
CA LYS A 62 -7.86 -9.81 11.27
C LYS A 62 -7.18 -9.53 9.95
N ILE A 63 -7.34 -8.30 9.44
CA ILE A 63 -6.60 -7.89 8.26
C ILE A 63 -5.20 -7.46 8.69
N ILE A 64 -4.21 -8.09 8.08
CA ILE A 64 -2.79 -7.70 8.18
C ILE A 64 -2.41 -6.99 6.90
N TYR A 65 -1.87 -5.80 7.02
CA TYR A 65 -1.45 -4.96 5.90
C TYR A 65 0.05 -5.13 5.66
N LYS A 66 0.43 -5.63 4.47
CA LYS A 66 1.83 -5.89 4.09
C LYS A 66 2.28 -4.92 3.01
N ALA A 67 3.29 -4.11 3.28
CA ALA A 67 3.96 -3.30 2.27
C ALA A 67 4.84 -4.19 1.40
N ILE A 68 4.67 -4.13 0.08
CA ILE A 68 5.45 -4.91 -0.89
C ILE A 68 5.88 -4.06 -2.08
N ASN A 69 6.92 -4.50 -2.79
CA ASN A 69 7.40 -3.87 -4.02
C ASN A 69 6.64 -4.43 -5.23
N SER A 70 5.78 -3.63 -5.83
CA SER A 70 4.91 -4.04 -6.95
C SER A 70 5.67 -4.30 -8.26
N CYS A 71 6.89 -3.80 -8.42
CA CYS A 71 7.70 -4.02 -9.63
C CYS A 71 8.27 -5.44 -9.75
N ILE A 72 8.35 -6.19 -8.63
CA ILE A 72 8.82 -7.58 -8.59
C ILE A 72 7.75 -8.57 -8.12
N SER A 73 6.54 -8.11 -7.89
CA SER A 73 5.39 -8.94 -7.51
C SER A 73 4.46 -9.10 -8.69
N PHE A 74 3.91 -10.30 -8.91
CA PHE A 74 3.10 -10.62 -10.07
C PHE A 74 1.60 -10.60 -9.77
N VAL A 75 0.79 -10.26 -10.78
CA VAL A 75 -0.68 -10.17 -10.68
C VAL A 75 -1.32 -11.44 -10.09
N PRO A 76 -0.90 -12.68 -10.44
CA PRO A 76 -1.48 -13.87 -9.82
C PRO A 76 -1.35 -13.94 -8.30
N SER A 77 -0.36 -13.27 -7.71
CA SER A 77 -0.18 -13.22 -6.25
C SER A 77 -1.23 -12.38 -5.51
N LEU A 78 -2.06 -11.63 -6.24
CA LEU A 78 -3.18 -10.86 -5.67
C LEU A 78 -4.38 -11.72 -5.28
N ASN A 79 -4.46 -12.98 -5.77
CA ASN A 79 -5.63 -13.81 -5.56
C ASN A 79 -6.01 -13.95 -4.07
N GLY A 80 -7.27 -13.67 -3.75
CA GLY A 80 -7.78 -13.70 -2.37
C GLY A 80 -7.31 -12.55 -1.46
N LYS A 81 -6.70 -11.48 -2.01
CA LYS A 81 -6.15 -10.37 -1.23
C LYS A 81 -6.83 -9.04 -1.56
N GLN A 82 -6.59 -8.05 -0.72
CA GLN A 82 -6.94 -6.67 -0.99
C GLN A 82 -5.69 -5.91 -1.47
N LEU A 83 -5.79 -5.26 -2.62
CA LEU A 83 -4.78 -4.35 -3.14
C LEU A 83 -5.14 -2.91 -2.76
N LEU A 84 -4.23 -2.22 -2.08
CA LEU A 84 -4.33 -0.81 -1.76
C LEU A 84 -3.16 -0.04 -2.38
N ILE A 85 -3.48 1.06 -3.04
CA ILE A 85 -2.54 1.99 -3.64
C ILE A 85 -2.68 3.37 -3.02
N VAL A 86 -1.75 4.26 -3.28
CA VAL A 86 -1.70 5.59 -2.64
C VAL A 86 -2.95 6.43 -2.90
N GLU A 87 -3.57 6.27 -4.05
CA GLU A 87 -4.81 6.96 -4.42
C GLU A 87 -6.01 6.52 -3.58
N ASP A 88 -5.99 5.29 -3.04
CA ASP A 88 -7.10 4.73 -2.27
C ASP A 88 -7.16 5.26 -0.84
N LEU A 89 -6.09 5.92 -0.36
CA LEU A 89 -6.01 6.38 1.01
C LEU A 89 -6.86 7.63 1.29
N VAL A 90 -7.14 8.42 0.27
CA VAL A 90 -8.04 9.56 0.40
C VAL A 90 -9.46 9.06 0.61
N SER A 91 -10.13 9.55 1.66
CA SER A 91 -11.50 9.17 1.96
C SER A 91 -12.50 9.69 0.91
N LYS A 92 -13.71 9.11 0.88
CA LYS A 92 -14.76 9.49 -0.09
C LYS A 92 -15.19 10.96 0.00
N ASP A 93 -15.02 11.60 1.17
CA ASP A 93 -15.24 13.03 1.40
C ASP A 93 -14.01 13.92 1.09
N GLY A 94 -12.98 13.36 0.48
CA GLY A 94 -11.77 14.08 0.05
C GLY A 94 -10.76 14.37 1.16
N LYS A 95 -10.95 13.84 2.37
CA LYS A 95 -9.98 14.02 3.45
C LYS A 95 -8.78 13.12 3.28
N LEU A 96 -7.61 13.69 3.53
CA LEU A 96 -6.37 12.93 3.55
C LEU A 96 -6.36 11.93 4.71
N HIS A 97 -5.85 10.74 4.44
CA HIS A 97 -5.53 9.78 5.50
C HIS A 97 -4.49 10.37 6.47
N PRO A 98 -4.52 10.04 7.79
CA PRO A 98 -3.56 10.57 8.76
C PRO A 98 -2.10 10.48 8.33
N VAL A 99 -1.70 9.44 7.60
CA VAL A 99 -0.35 9.28 7.06
C VAL A 99 -0.05 10.32 5.98
N GLN A 100 -0.98 10.56 5.06
CA GLN A 100 -0.81 11.59 4.02
C GLN A 100 -0.75 12.99 4.64
N ASP A 101 -1.66 13.29 5.58
CA ASP A 101 -1.70 14.56 6.33
C ASP A 101 -0.39 14.80 7.11
N ALA A 102 0.16 13.78 7.76
CA ALA A 102 1.45 13.87 8.45
C ALA A 102 2.60 14.21 7.47
N MET A 103 2.67 13.53 6.32
CA MET A 103 3.68 13.82 5.29
C MET A 103 3.61 15.27 4.78
N VAL A 104 2.41 15.82 4.64
CA VAL A 104 2.20 17.23 4.28
C VAL A 104 2.66 18.15 5.41
N LYS A 105 2.21 17.92 6.65
CA LYS A 105 2.49 18.79 7.81
C LYS A 105 3.96 18.87 8.18
N PHE A 106 4.68 17.77 8.01
CA PHE A 106 6.11 17.69 8.34
C PHE A 106 7.02 17.90 7.12
N HIS A 107 6.46 18.33 5.98
CA HIS A 107 7.22 18.56 4.74
C HIS A 107 8.05 17.32 4.30
N GLY A 108 7.47 16.12 4.46
CA GLY A 108 8.09 14.83 4.13
C GLY A 108 8.30 14.59 2.63
N SER A 109 8.02 15.59 1.79
CA SER A 109 8.12 15.51 0.33
C SER A 109 8.80 16.76 -0.24
N GLN A 110 9.69 16.57 -1.24
CA GLN A 110 10.25 17.65 -2.05
C GLN A 110 9.92 17.42 -3.53
N CYS A 111 10.67 16.59 -4.27
CA CYS A 111 10.35 16.27 -5.66
C CYS A 111 9.09 15.41 -5.82
N GLY A 112 8.64 14.73 -4.78
CA GLY A 112 7.42 13.93 -4.75
C GLY A 112 7.54 12.50 -5.30
N PHE A 113 8.65 12.13 -5.93
CA PHE A 113 8.77 10.84 -6.61
C PHE A 113 8.72 9.63 -5.66
N CYS A 114 9.45 9.67 -4.55
CA CYS A 114 9.46 8.59 -3.54
C CYS A 114 8.26 8.65 -2.58
N THR A 115 7.55 9.78 -2.52
CA THR A 115 6.51 10.06 -1.53
C THR A 115 5.41 9.01 -1.49
N PRO A 116 4.84 8.54 -2.62
CA PRO A 116 3.82 7.49 -2.61
C PRO A 116 4.29 6.20 -1.92
N GLY A 117 5.53 5.79 -2.20
CA GLY A 117 6.11 4.60 -1.58
C GLY A 117 6.25 4.72 -0.05
N PHE A 118 6.76 5.86 0.44
CA PHE A 118 6.82 6.13 1.88
C PHE A 118 5.43 6.17 2.52
N VAL A 119 4.46 6.80 1.88
CA VAL A 119 3.08 6.85 2.38
C VAL A 119 2.54 5.43 2.56
N MET A 120 2.73 4.53 1.59
CA MET A 120 2.23 3.15 1.67
C MET A 120 2.98 2.33 2.72
N ALA A 121 4.30 2.49 2.86
CA ALA A 121 5.07 1.84 3.92
C ALA A 121 4.62 2.29 5.33
N LEU A 122 4.46 3.59 5.52
CA LEU A 122 3.95 4.18 6.76
C LEU A 122 2.50 3.79 7.04
N PHE A 123 1.64 3.64 6.02
CA PHE A 123 0.28 3.15 6.17
C PHE A 123 0.26 1.72 6.71
N SER A 124 1.04 0.82 6.13
CA SER A 124 1.18 -0.56 6.62
C SER A 124 1.64 -0.59 8.08
N MET A 125 2.68 0.16 8.44
CA MET A 125 3.15 0.30 9.81
C MET A 125 2.04 0.80 10.75
N PHE A 126 1.37 1.88 10.36
CA PHE A 126 0.34 2.54 11.16
C PHE A 126 -0.86 1.64 11.43
N LYS A 127 -1.30 0.85 10.45
CA LYS A 127 -2.46 -0.05 10.60
C LYS A 127 -2.15 -1.28 11.46
N ASN A 128 -0.95 -1.82 11.36
CA ASN A 128 -0.60 -3.05 12.07
C ASN A 128 -0.14 -2.84 13.53
N ASN A 129 0.32 -1.64 13.89
CA ASN A 129 0.97 -1.42 15.18
C ASN A 129 0.28 -0.33 15.99
N LYS A 130 0.08 -0.59 17.30
CA LYS A 130 -0.53 0.38 18.24
C LYS A 130 0.47 1.42 18.73
N ASN A 131 1.72 1.02 18.97
CA ASN A 131 2.79 1.86 19.48
C ASN A 131 3.87 2.00 18.42
N LEU A 132 4.26 3.22 18.10
CA LEU A 132 5.24 3.53 17.06
C LEU A 132 6.54 4.03 17.69
N ASN A 133 7.47 3.12 17.96
CA ASN A 133 8.81 3.48 18.43
C ASN A 133 9.78 3.79 17.27
N ASN A 134 10.95 4.33 17.58
CA ASN A 134 11.94 4.71 16.57
C ASN A 134 12.44 3.54 15.73
N GLU A 135 12.66 2.38 16.33
CA GLU A 135 13.14 1.17 15.67
C GLU A 135 12.11 0.70 14.63
N LEU A 136 10.84 0.52 15.04
CA LEU A 136 9.76 0.16 14.13
C LEU A 136 9.61 1.14 12.97
N ILE A 137 9.69 2.45 13.23
CA ILE A 137 9.61 3.47 12.18
C ILE A 137 10.76 3.29 11.18
N THR A 138 12.00 3.16 11.68
CA THR A 138 13.18 3.01 10.83
C THR A 138 13.10 1.74 9.99
N ASP A 139 12.72 0.63 10.60
CA ASP A 139 12.57 -0.65 9.91
C ASP A 139 11.49 -0.59 8.84
N SER A 140 10.34 0.02 9.15
CA SER A 140 9.21 0.11 8.23
C SER A 140 9.54 0.90 6.95
N ILE A 141 10.44 1.88 7.01
CA ILE A 141 10.83 2.71 5.85
C ILE A 141 12.18 2.33 5.25
N SER A 142 12.88 1.34 5.81
CA SER A 142 14.23 0.95 5.37
C SER A 142 14.30 0.54 3.89
N GLY A 143 13.22 -0.03 3.35
CA GLY A 143 13.07 -0.39 1.94
C GLY A 143 12.76 0.77 0.99
N ASN A 144 12.64 2.02 1.48
CA ASN A 144 12.27 3.19 0.69
C ASN A 144 13.40 4.20 0.63
N LEU A 145 13.83 4.57 -0.58
CA LEU A 145 14.94 5.52 -0.79
C LEU A 145 14.43 6.93 -1.12
N CYS A 146 15.02 7.93 -0.47
CA CYS A 146 14.80 9.35 -0.78
C CYS A 146 16.13 10.08 -0.94
N ARG A 147 16.29 10.81 -2.04
CA ARG A 147 17.51 11.61 -2.31
C ARG A 147 17.40 13.06 -1.85
N CYS A 148 16.17 13.57 -1.68
CA CYS A 148 15.93 14.99 -1.51
C CYS A 148 15.86 15.44 -0.04
N THR A 149 15.12 14.71 0.81
CA THR A 149 14.68 15.19 2.15
C THR A 149 15.69 14.93 3.27
N GLY A 150 16.65 14.04 3.08
CA GLY A 150 17.52 13.54 4.15
C GLY A 150 16.77 12.70 5.21
N TYR A 151 15.57 12.20 4.89
CA TYR A 151 14.71 11.31 5.71
C TYR A 151 14.12 11.96 6.98
N ARG A 152 14.76 12.95 7.58
CA ARG A 152 14.33 13.51 8.87
C ARG A 152 12.86 13.95 8.88
N PRO A 153 12.35 14.71 7.88
CA PRO A 153 10.94 15.11 7.86
C PRO A 153 9.98 13.92 7.74
N ILE A 154 10.39 12.85 7.03
CA ILE A 154 9.59 11.63 6.88
C ILE A 154 9.51 10.88 8.23
N ILE A 155 10.63 10.78 8.96
CA ILE A 155 10.68 10.17 10.28
C ILE A 155 9.84 10.98 11.28
N ASP A 156 9.93 12.31 11.25
CA ASP A 156 9.14 13.18 12.13
C ASP A 156 7.64 13.08 11.81
N ALA A 157 7.26 12.96 10.53
CA ALA A 157 5.89 12.64 10.12
C ALA A 157 5.43 11.29 10.71
N ALA A 158 6.25 10.24 10.59
CA ALA A 158 5.94 8.92 11.13
C ALA A 158 5.74 8.94 12.65
N LYS A 159 6.61 9.63 13.40
CA LYS A 159 6.48 9.81 14.87
C LYS A 159 5.16 10.48 15.27
N SER A 160 4.69 11.43 14.47
CA SER A 160 3.44 12.14 14.74
C SER A 160 2.19 11.26 14.66
N LEU A 161 2.31 10.05 14.07
CA LEU A 161 1.21 9.11 13.91
C LEU A 161 0.89 8.32 15.18
N ASP A 162 1.79 8.25 16.15
CA ASP A 162 1.63 7.38 17.33
C ASP A 162 0.32 7.61 18.08
N LYS A 163 -0.08 8.88 18.24
CA LYS A 163 -1.31 9.28 18.93
C LYS A 163 -2.54 9.45 18.03
N LYS A 164 -2.45 9.11 16.75
CA LYS A 164 -3.57 9.29 15.81
C LYS A 164 -4.59 8.16 15.94
N ASN A 165 -5.86 8.50 15.69
CA ASN A 165 -6.93 7.52 15.60
C ASN A 165 -6.69 6.62 14.37
N ARG A 166 -6.78 5.31 14.57
CA ARG A 166 -6.61 4.28 13.53
C ARG A 166 -7.92 3.80 12.93
N ASN A 167 -9.03 4.32 13.44
CA ASN A 167 -10.35 3.99 12.90
C ASN A 167 -10.58 4.82 11.63
N ASP A 168 -10.60 4.15 10.48
CA ASP A 168 -10.73 4.73 9.16
C ASP A 168 -11.55 3.81 8.24
N GLN A 169 -11.67 4.17 6.97
CA GLN A 169 -12.42 3.42 5.95
C GLN A 169 -11.95 1.97 5.78
N PHE A 170 -10.73 1.62 6.20
CA PHE A 170 -10.17 0.27 6.10
C PHE A 170 -10.43 -0.58 7.34
N SER A 171 -10.97 -0.02 8.42
CA SER A 171 -11.18 -0.73 9.69
C SER A 171 -12.36 -1.70 9.65
N ASN A 172 -13.29 -1.53 8.71
CA ASN A 172 -14.51 -2.34 8.56
C ASN A 172 -14.49 -3.28 7.35
N CYS A 173 -13.34 -3.44 6.67
CA CYS A 173 -13.22 -4.23 5.44
C CYS A 173 -13.19 -5.77 5.68
N LEU A 174 -13.45 -6.24 6.89
CA LEU A 174 -13.37 -7.66 7.28
C LEU A 174 -14.39 -8.59 6.60
N LEU A 175 -15.45 -8.05 5.99
CA LEU A 175 -16.59 -8.87 5.53
C LEU A 175 -16.44 -9.44 4.11
N TYR A 176 -15.44 -9.00 3.33
CA TYR A 176 -15.37 -9.36 1.90
C TYR A 176 -14.34 -10.42 1.53
N THR A 177 -13.43 -10.79 2.42
CA THR A 177 -12.36 -11.73 2.08
C THR A 177 -12.75 -13.19 2.30
N SER A 178 -13.76 -13.49 3.12
CA SER A 178 -14.28 -14.85 3.31
C SER A 178 -15.16 -15.31 2.14
N ASP A 179 -15.98 -14.43 1.56
CA ASP A 179 -16.91 -14.79 0.48
C ASP A 179 -16.26 -14.83 -0.91
N ALA A 180 -15.09 -14.21 -1.10
CA ALA A 180 -14.38 -14.24 -2.38
C ALA A 180 -13.55 -15.51 -2.62
N ALA A 181 -13.40 -16.36 -1.62
CA ALA A 181 -12.60 -17.58 -1.70
C ALA A 181 -13.43 -18.86 -1.95
N ASP A 182 -14.76 -18.80 -1.78
CA ASP A 182 -15.64 -20.00 -1.79
C ASP A 182 -16.53 -20.13 -3.05
N ASP A 183 -16.37 -19.29 -4.09
CA ASP A 183 -17.09 -19.46 -5.39
C ASP A 183 -16.15 -19.88 -6.52
#